data_e96f85a287e9d36aaf78ee9fc8d3af35
#
_entry.id   e96f85a287e9d36aaf78ee9fc8d3af35
#
_cell.length_a   1.000
_cell.length_b   1.000
_cell.length_c   1.000
_cell.angle_alpha   90.00
_cell.angle_beta   90.00
_cell.angle_gamma   90.00
#
_symmetry.space_group_name_H-M   'P 1'
#
loop_
_entity.id
_entity.type
_entity.pdbx_description
1 polymer ?
#
loop_
_entity_poly.entity_id
_entity_poly.type
_entity_poly.pdbx_seq_one_letter_code
_entity_poly.pdbx_strand_id
1 'polypeptide(L)'
;MSKLSLFFRHFFTTFGFQILFFMNLNKECVVELSGAAVYHSTDPYKELTAKNYRKIGERVLDNVNMKVYSGQIVYLIGRVGSGKSSLLKTLYGELPLFEGSGKVAGIDLKRLKRSKLPTLRRNMGIVFQELQVLSEVNVYENLAFVLRATGWSDNGDIGARVDEVLRQVGLENQQHKFPFELSGGECQRLMIARALLNRPKIILADEPTGNLDPITAESIIKLFHSIATTGTAVIMATHNTTLIESYPARTMLFSKGEVKEVEFDD
;
A
#
# COMPACT_ATOMS: atom_id res chain seq x y z
N MET A 1 9.69 -20.34 40.35
CA MET A 1 9.08 -19.48 39.29
C MET A 1 7.56 -19.62 39.43
N SER A 2 6.90 -18.55 39.84
CA SER A 2 5.58 -18.58 40.44
C SER A 2 4.45 -18.65 39.40
N LYS A 3 3.39 -19.40 39.75
CA LYS A 3 2.11 -19.51 39.01
C LYS A 3 1.49 -18.14 38.62
N LEU A 4 1.96 -17.05 39.23
CA LEU A 4 1.55 -15.68 38.91
C LEU A 4 2.06 -15.19 37.52
N SER A 5 3.25 -15.64 37.08
CA SER A 5 3.80 -15.21 35.79
C SER A 5 3.08 -15.85 34.60
N LEU A 6 2.57 -17.09 34.77
CA LEU A 6 1.77 -17.78 33.74
C LEU A 6 0.36 -17.19 33.63
N PHE A 7 -0.23 -16.77 34.75
CA PHE A 7 -1.56 -16.13 34.77
C PHE A 7 -1.53 -14.75 34.09
N PHE A 8 -0.48 -13.96 34.34
CA PHE A 8 -0.29 -12.67 33.66
C PHE A 8 -0.04 -12.85 32.14
N ARG A 9 0.75 -13.84 31.70
CA ARG A 9 0.93 -14.12 30.27
C ARG A 9 -0.38 -14.51 29.59
N HIS A 10 -1.18 -15.38 30.19
CA HIS A 10 -2.45 -15.80 29.59
C HIS A 10 -3.52 -14.69 29.61
N PHE A 11 -3.50 -13.82 30.63
CA PHE A 11 -4.40 -12.70 30.74
C PHE A 11 -4.07 -11.59 29.70
N PHE A 12 -2.78 -11.32 29.45
CA PHE A 12 -2.36 -10.33 28.44
C PHE A 12 -2.57 -10.83 27.02
N THR A 13 -2.40 -12.11 26.69
CA THR A 13 -2.67 -12.65 25.36
C THR A 13 -4.17 -12.67 25.04
N THR A 14 -5.02 -13.09 25.95
CA THR A 14 -6.48 -13.18 25.70
C THR A 14 -7.16 -11.79 25.77
N PHE A 15 -6.77 -10.95 26.72
CA PHE A 15 -7.33 -9.59 26.87
C PHE A 15 -6.76 -8.62 25.83
N GLY A 16 -5.48 -8.76 25.46
CA GLY A 16 -4.87 -7.98 24.36
C GLY A 16 -5.54 -8.27 23.02
N PHE A 17 -5.85 -9.53 22.73
CA PHE A 17 -6.59 -9.93 21.53
C PHE A 17 -8.03 -9.40 21.52
N GLN A 18 -8.73 -9.45 22.68
CA GLN A 18 -10.06 -8.86 22.81
C GLN A 18 -10.04 -7.33 22.69
N ILE A 19 -9.08 -6.64 23.28
CA ILE A 19 -8.95 -5.17 23.15
C ILE A 19 -8.62 -4.79 21.70
N LEU A 20 -7.69 -5.47 21.02
CA LEU A 20 -7.42 -5.27 19.58
C LEU A 20 -8.64 -5.55 18.71
N PHE A 21 -9.40 -6.61 19.03
CA PHE A 21 -10.64 -6.95 18.35
C PHE A 21 -11.72 -5.88 18.56
N PHE A 22 -11.90 -5.39 19.82
CA PHE A 22 -12.84 -4.30 20.13
C PHE A 22 -12.40 -2.93 19.55
N MET A 23 -11.09 -2.63 19.51
CA MET A 23 -10.59 -1.43 18.85
C MET A 23 -10.78 -1.44 17.34
N ASN A 24 -10.90 -2.62 16.70
CA ASN A 24 -11.18 -2.75 15.27
C ASN A 24 -12.66 -2.70 14.92
N LEU A 25 -13.58 -2.86 15.89
CA LEU A 25 -15.02 -2.85 15.63
C LEU A 25 -15.58 -1.53 15.08
N ASN A 26 -14.84 -0.43 15.23
CA ASN A 26 -15.21 0.90 14.71
C ASN A 26 -14.34 1.38 13.53
N LYS A 27 -13.39 0.57 13.04
CA LYS A 27 -12.52 0.97 11.92
C LYS A 27 -13.16 0.63 10.58
N GLU A 28 -13.13 1.58 9.63
CA GLU A 28 -13.58 1.35 8.27
C GLU A 28 -12.77 0.23 7.60
N CYS A 29 -13.45 -0.77 7.03
CA CYS A 29 -12.79 -1.77 6.19
C CYS A 29 -12.47 -1.14 4.83
N VAL A 30 -11.18 -0.92 4.57
CA VAL A 30 -10.68 -0.23 3.37
C VAL A 30 -10.46 -1.21 2.22
N VAL A 31 -9.99 -2.42 2.52
CA VAL A 31 -9.82 -3.50 1.55
C VAL A 31 -10.51 -4.75 2.06
N GLU A 32 -11.30 -5.37 1.20
CA GLU A 32 -11.93 -6.67 1.46
C GLU A 32 -11.80 -7.54 0.21
N LEU A 33 -11.12 -8.68 0.33
CA LEU A 33 -11.04 -9.72 -0.68
C LEU A 33 -11.60 -11.02 -0.10
N SER A 34 -12.38 -11.74 -0.90
CA SER A 34 -12.93 -13.05 -0.53
C SER A 34 -12.89 -13.99 -1.73
N GLY A 35 -12.14 -15.08 -1.60
CA GLY A 35 -11.94 -16.06 -2.66
C GLY A 35 -11.36 -15.47 -3.94
N ALA A 36 -10.59 -14.38 -3.85
CA ALA A 36 -10.09 -13.66 -5.01
C ALA A 36 -8.97 -14.43 -5.70
N ALA A 37 -9.05 -14.54 -7.05
CA ALA A 37 -7.99 -15.10 -7.86
C ALA A 37 -7.40 -14.05 -8.80
N VAL A 38 -6.08 -14.01 -8.89
CA VAL A 38 -5.32 -13.05 -9.70
C VAL A 38 -4.73 -13.75 -10.92
N TYR A 39 -4.89 -13.15 -12.08
CA TYR A 39 -4.45 -13.69 -13.35
C TYR A 39 -3.53 -12.72 -14.09
N HIS A 40 -2.51 -13.28 -14.76
CA HIS A 40 -1.72 -12.58 -15.78
C HIS A 40 -2.08 -13.10 -17.18
N SER A 41 -1.92 -12.28 -18.20
CA SER A 41 -2.01 -12.73 -19.58
C SER A 41 -0.74 -13.50 -19.97
N THR A 42 -0.90 -14.67 -20.59
CA THR A 42 0.21 -15.41 -21.21
C THR A 42 0.57 -14.84 -22.59
N ASP A 43 -0.29 -13.97 -23.13
CA ASP A 43 -0.05 -13.25 -24.38
C ASP A 43 0.17 -11.77 -24.06
N PRO A 44 1.41 -11.25 -24.19
CA PRO A 44 1.74 -9.88 -23.82
C PRO A 44 1.01 -8.82 -24.66
N TYR A 45 0.46 -9.23 -25.81
CA TYR A 45 -0.27 -8.34 -26.72
C TYR A 45 -1.79 -8.35 -26.51
N LYS A 46 -2.29 -9.18 -25.58
CA LYS A 46 -3.73 -9.30 -25.32
C LYS A 46 -4.07 -8.99 -23.87
N GLU A 47 -4.98 -8.05 -23.71
CA GLU A 47 -5.59 -7.78 -22.39
C GLU A 47 -6.50 -8.95 -21.97
N LEU A 48 -6.47 -9.28 -20.68
CA LEU A 48 -7.41 -10.22 -20.08
C LEU A 48 -8.80 -9.59 -19.99
N THR A 49 -9.79 -10.37 -20.39
CA THR A 49 -11.22 -10.01 -20.32
C THR A 49 -12.02 -11.15 -19.69
N ALA A 50 -13.25 -10.88 -19.29
CA ALA A 50 -14.15 -11.92 -18.77
C ALA A 50 -14.41 -13.07 -19.76
N LYS A 51 -14.16 -12.85 -21.05
CA LYS A 51 -14.36 -13.87 -22.09
C LYS A 51 -13.14 -14.75 -22.35
N ASN A 52 -11.93 -14.25 -22.07
CA ASN A 52 -10.69 -14.93 -22.46
C ASN A 52 -9.76 -15.31 -21.30
N TYR A 53 -9.96 -14.79 -20.07
CA TYR A 53 -9.03 -15.01 -18.97
C TYR A 53 -8.76 -16.48 -18.65
N ARG A 54 -9.76 -17.37 -18.83
CA ARG A 54 -9.57 -18.83 -18.64
C ARG A 54 -8.78 -19.50 -19.76
N LYS A 55 -8.68 -18.86 -20.93
CA LYS A 55 -7.99 -19.42 -22.09
C LYS A 55 -6.54 -18.94 -22.20
N ILE A 56 -6.30 -17.66 -21.92
CA ILE A 56 -4.99 -17.01 -22.05
C ILE A 56 -4.49 -16.41 -20.74
N GLY A 57 -5.14 -16.68 -19.62
CA GLY A 57 -4.74 -16.22 -18.30
C GLY A 57 -4.02 -17.32 -17.55
N GLU A 58 -2.86 -17.00 -17.00
CA GLU A 58 -2.18 -17.80 -15.99
C GLU A 58 -2.61 -17.34 -14.60
N ARG A 59 -3.06 -18.28 -13.78
CA ARG A 59 -3.45 -17.99 -12.39
C ARG A 59 -2.18 -17.83 -11.55
N VAL A 60 -1.97 -16.63 -11.02
CA VAL A 60 -0.81 -16.29 -10.17
C VAL A 60 -1.14 -16.47 -8.70
N LEU A 61 -2.36 -16.09 -8.28
CA LEU A 61 -2.84 -16.27 -6.91
C LEU A 61 -4.23 -16.90 -6.94
N ASP A 62 -4.48 -17.77 -5.96
CA ASP A 62 -5.76 -18.44 -5.79
C ASP A 62 -6.33 -18.21 -4.40
N ASN A 63 -7.66 -18.11 -4.31
CA ASN A 63 -8.43 -18.04 -3.07
C ASN A 63 -7.90 -17.03 -2.03
N VAL A 64 -7.52 -15.83 -2.49
CA VAL A 64 -7.03 -14.78 -1.59
C VAL A 64 -8.17 -14.24 -0.74
N ASN A 65 -7.99 -14.34 0.59
CA ASN A 65 -8.91 -13.80 1.59
C ASN A 65 -8.16 -12.80 2.45
N MET A 66 -8.57 -11.53 2.44
CA MET A 66 -7.88 -10.46 3.16
C MET A 66 -8.84 -9.32 3.50
N LYS A 67 -8.78 -8.83 4.73
CA LYS A 67 -9.42 -7.57 5.14
C LYS A 67 -8.35 -6.64 5.69
N VAL A 68 -8.39 -5.37 5.28
CA VAL A 68 -7.51 -4.33 5.80
C VAL A 68 -8.36 -3.16 6.27
N TYR A 69 -8.06 -2.67 7.44
CA TYR A 69 -8.82 -1.61 8.10
C TYR A 69 -8.04 -0.29 8.12
N SER A 70 -8.77 0.81 8.23
CA SER A 70 -8.23 2.15 8.37
C SER A 70 -7.13 2.21 9.45
N GLY A 71 -5.98 2.81 9.12
CA GLY A 71 -4.82 2.91 10.00
C GLY A 71 -4.05 1.61 10.25
N GLN A 72 -4.36 0.54 9.53
CA GLN A 72 -3.65 -0.73 9.63
C GLN A 72 -2.48 -0.78 8.65
N ILE A 73 -1.35 -1.35 9.07
CA ILE A 73 -0.25 -1.73 8.19
C ILE A 73 -0.32 -3.24 7.95
N VAL A 74 -0.15 -3.64 6.69
CA VAL A 74 -0.06 -5.04 6.27
C VAL A 74 1.17 -5.21 5.38
N TYR A 75 2.09 -6.06 5.80
CA TYR A 75 3.21 -6.48 4.98
C TYR A 75 2.83 -7.66 4.09
N LEU A 76 3.27 -7.61 2.84
CA LEU A 76 3.22 -8.72 1.91
C LEU A 76 4.64 -9.24 1.71
N ILE A 77 4.89 -10.46 2.16
CA ILE A 77 6.21 -11.10 2.06
C ILE A 77 6.17 -12.34 1.17
N GLY A 78 7.31 -12.73 0.64
CA GLY A 78 7.45 -13.91 -0.22
C GLY A 78 8.51 -13.69 -1.28
N ARG A 79 8.89 -14.75 -1.97
CA ARG A 79 9.91 -14.71 -3.02
C ARG A 79 9.54 -13.76 -4.15
N VAL A 80 10.53 -13.31 -4.92
CA VAL A 80 10.29 -12.60 -6.18
C VAL A 80 9.43 -13.48 -7.09
N GLY A 81 8.44 -12.90 -7.75
CA GLY A 81 7.49 -13.65 -8.60
C GLY A 81 6.37 -14.37 -7.85
N SER A 82 6.26 -14.26 -6.51
CA SER A 82 5.19 -14.94 -5.74
C SER A 82 3.80 -14.32 -5.87
N GLY A 83 3.65 -13.18 -6.59
CA GLY A 83 2.36 -12.54 -6.85
C GLY A 83 2.04 -11.30 -5.99
N LYS A 84 2.98 -10.80 -5.15
CA LYS A 84 2.78 -9.59 -4.33
C LYS A 84 2.38 -8.37 -5.17
N SER A 85 3.22 -8.02 -6.14
CA SER A 85 2.94 -6.90 -7.07
C SER A 85 1.68 -7.13 -7.90
N SER A 86 1.37 -8.38 -8.24
CA SER A 86 0.14 -8.74 -8.96
C SER A 86 -1.11 -8.48 -8.12
N LEU A 87 -1.05 -8.78 -6.81
CA LEU A 87 -2.12 -8.42 -5.90
C LEU A 87 -2.27 -6.89 -5.81
N LEU A 88 -1.18 -6.14 -5.62
CA LEU A 88 -1.21 -4.67 -5.61
C LEU A 88 -1.84 -4.13 -6.90
N LYS A 89 -1.43 -4.65 -8.08
CA LYS A 89 -1.99 -4.29 -9.39
C LYS A 89 -3.50 -4.55 -9.50
N THR A 90 -3.97 -5.63 -8.89
CA THR A 90 -5.41 -5.92 -8.81
C THR A 90 -6.14 -4.91 -7.92
N LEU A 91 -5.56 -4.53 -6.77
CA LEU A 91 -6.17 -3.58 -5.86
C LEU A 91 -6.34 -2.18 -6.47
N TYR A 92 -5.37 -1.71 -7.30
CA TYR A 92 -5.51 -0.41 -7.97
C TYR A 92 -6.09 -0.47 -9.39
N GLY A 93 -6.62 -1.66 -9.76
CA GLY A 93 -7.39 -1.86 -10.99
C GLY A 93 -6.56 -1.86 -12.27
N GLU A 94 -5.28 -2.21 -12.22
CA GLU A 94 -4.47 -2.52 -13.41
C GLU A 94 -4.74 -3.95 -13.90
N LEU A 95 -4.80 -4.91 -12.97
CA LEU A 95 -5.25 -6.26 -13.26
C LEU A 95 -6.72 -6.42 -12.87
N PRO A 96 -7.56 -6.98 -13.76
CA PRO A 96 -8.97 -7.17 -13.47
C PRO A 96 -9.19 -8.35 -12.52
N LEU A 97 -10.20 -8.23 -11.64
CA LEU A 97 -10.65 -9.31 -10.78
C LEU A 97 -11.79 -10.08 -11.46
N PHE A 98 -11.53 -11.35 -11.85
CA PHE A 98 -12.53 -12.19 -12.51
C PHE A 98 -13.23 -13.17 -11.55
N GLU A 99 -12.51 -13.73 -10.59
CA GLU A 99 -13.01 -14.72 -9.64
C GLU A 99 -12.97 -14.20 -8.22
N GLY A 100 -13.87 -14.69 -7.37
CA GLY A 100 -14.06 -14.18 -6.02
C GLY A 100 -14.78 -12.84 -5.97
N SER A 101 -14.59 -12.11 -4.91
CA SER A 101 -15.07 -10.73 -4.71
C SER A 101 -13.97 -9.85 -4.14
N GLY A 102 -14.02 -8.56 -4.43
CA GLY A 102 -13.06 -7.59 -3.92
C GLY A 102 -13.63 -6.19 -3.88
N LYS A 103 -13.36 -5.48 -2.77
CA LYS A 103 -13.70 -4.06 -2.61
C LYS A 103 -12.49 -3.30 -2.10
N VAL A 104 -12.25 -2.12 -2.66
CA VAL A 104 -11.23 -1.17 -2.17
C VAL A 104 -11.89 0.19 -2.03
N ALA A 105 -11.78 0.79 -0.85
CA ALA A 105 -12.42 2.06 -0.49
C ALA A 105 -13.92 2.09 -0.86
N GLY A 106 -14.62 0.94 -0.69
CA GLY A 106 -16.03 0.77 -1.01
C GLY A 106 -16.32 0.48 -2.50
N ILE A 107 -15.33 0.53 -3.38
CA ILE A 107 -15.50 0.30 -4.83
C ILE A 107 -15.31 -1.19 -5.15
N ASP A 108 -16.29 -1.79 -5.82
CA ASP A 108 -16.27 -3.20 -6.24
C ASP A 108 -15.31 -3.40 -7.42
N LEU A 109 -14.25 -4.19 -7.21
CA LEU A 109 -13.22 -4.46 -8.23
C LEU A 109 -13.74 -5.37 -9.35
N LYS A 110 -14.63 -6.32 -9.05
CA LYS A 110 -15.18 -7.25 -10.05
C LYS A 110 -16.07 -6.55 -11.08
N ARG A 111 -16.70 -5.44 -10.67
CA ARG A 111 -17.58 -4.61 -11.52
C ARG A 111 -16.93 -3.30 -11.94
N LEU A 112 -15.60 -3.20 -11.80
CA LEU A 112 -14.87 -1.97 -12.06
C LEU A 112 -14.88 -1.63 -13.55
N LYS A 113 -15.55 -0.54 -13.89
CA LYS A 113 -15.55 0.02 -15.27
C LYS A 113 -14.36 0.97 -15.43
N ARG A 114 -13.80 1.07 -16.66
CA ARG A 114 -12.71 2.01 -16.97
C ARG A 114 -13.01 3.45 -16.52
N SER A 115 -14.26 3.90 -16.65
CA SER A 115 -14.69 5.24 -16.19
C SER A 115 -14.62 5.46 -14.68
N LYS A 116 -14.55 4.38 -13.88
CA LYS A 116 -14.46 4.43 -12.41
C LYS A 116 -13.01 4.27 -11.91
N LEU A 117 -12.06 3.90 -12.77
CA LEU A 117 -10.64 3.81 -12.39
C LEU A 117 -10.07 5.11 -11.79
N PRO A 118 -10.34 6.32 -12.34
CA PRO A 118 -9.88 7.55 -11.70
C PRO A 118 -10.44 7.75 -10.29
N THR A 119 -11.71 7.38 -10.07
CA THR A 119 -12.32 7.46 -8.74
C THR A 119 -11.67 6.48 -7.77
N LEU A 120 -11.40 5.23 -8.19
CA LEU A 120 -10.67 4.26 -7.37
C LEU A 120 -9.30 4.81 -7.00
N ARG A 121 -8.52 5.25 -7.98
CA ARG A 121 -7.13 5.70 -7.81
C ARG A 121 -6.99 7.00 -7.02
N ARG A 122 -8.01 7.87 -7.00
CA ARG A 122 -8.03 9.05 -6.11
C ARG A 122 -8.18 8.69 -4.62
N ASN A 123 -8.76 7.52 -4.31
CA ASN A 123 -8.89 7.04 -2.94
C ASN A 123 -7.65 6.29 -2.42
N MET A 124 -6.61 6.17 -3.25
CA MET A 124 -5.39 5.46 -2.90
C MET A 124 -4.14 6.23 -3.31
N GLY A 125 -3.08 6.06 -2.53
CA GLY A 125 -1.73 6.42 -2.91
C GLY A 125 -1.00 5.19 -3.43
N ILE A 126 -0.16 5.34 -4.45
CA ILE A 126 0.65 4.26 -4.97
C ILE A 126 2.11 4.71 -4.94
N VAL A 127 2.94 3.91 -4.27
CA VAL A 127 4.40 4.09 -4.22
C VAL A 127 5.03 2.90 -4.92
N PHE A 128 5.57 3.15 -6.11
CA PHE A 128 6.20 2.12 -6.94
C PHE A 128 7.65 1.87 -6.51
N GLN A 129 8.19 0.73 -6.91
CA GLN A 129 9.60 0.40 -6.71
C GLN A 129 10.53 1.35 -7.48
N GLU A 130 10.14 1.73 -8.70
CA GLU A 130 10.88 2.69 -9.51
C GLU A 130 10.42 4.12 -9.21
N LEU A 131 11.38 5.05 -9.18
CA LEU A 131 11.11 6.46 -8.97
C LEU A 131 10.37 7.05 -10.16
N GLN A 132 9.07 7.29 -10.01
CA GLN A 132 8.21 7.87 -11.04
C GLN A 132 8.04 9.38 -10.81
N VAL A 133 9.14 10.14 -10.85
CA VAL A 133 9.14 11.59 -10.72
C VAL A 133 9.33 12.26 -12.07
N LEU A 134 8.80 13.47 -12.24
CA LEU A 134 9.04 14.31 -13.40
C LEU A 134 10.38 15.01 -13.20
N SER A 135 11.42 14.58 -13.94
CA SER A 135 12.80 15.10 -13.82
C SER A 135 12.94 16.57 -14.22
N GLU A 136 12.08 17.01 -15.14
CA GLU A 136 12.14 18.33 -15.78
C GLU A 136 11.50 19.46 -14.94
N VAL A 137 10.89 19.13 -13.80
CA VAL A 137 10.23 20.10 -12.93
C VAL A 137 10.65 19.90 -11.48
N ASN A 138 10.58 20.94 -10.67
CA ASN A 138 10.96 20.91 -9.26
C ASN A 138 9.98 20.08 -8.41
N VAL A 139 10.31 19.90 -7.12
CA VAL A 139 9.51 19.15 -6.14
C VAL A 139 8.09 19.71 -6.04
N TYR A 140 7.93 21.03 -5.97
CA TYR A 140 6.61 21.66 -5.90
C TYR A 140 5.74 21.31 -7.10
N GLU A 141 6.27 21.48 -8.31
CA GLU A 141 5.53 21.19 -9.54
C GLU A 141 5.23 19.71 -9.73
N ASN A 142 6.12 18.81 -9.27
CA ASN A 142 5.82 17.37 -9.22
C ASN A 142 4.55 17.06 -8.42
N LEU A 143 4.32 17.78 -7.33
CA LEU A 143 3.14 17.60 -6.47
C LEU A 143 1.93 18.36 -7.02
N ALA A 144 2.10 19.63 -7.39
CA ALA A 144 1.03 20.47 -7.91
C ALA A 144 0.42 19.93 -9.21
N PHE A 145 1.24 19.32 -10.08
CA PHE A 145 0.77 18.65 -11.29
C PHE A 145 -0.26 17.55 -10.99
N VAL A 146 0.00 16.72 -9.98
CA VAL A 146 -0.93 15.63 -9.59
C VAL A 146 -2.24 16.22 -9.06
N LEU A 147 -2.20 17.26 -8.24
CA LEU A 147 -3.40 17.92 -7.71
C LEU A 147 -4.25 18.50 -8.86
N ARG A 148 -3.63 19.23 -9.79
CA ARG A 148 -4.33 19.75 -10.97
C ARG A 148 -4.95 18.64 -11.81
N ALA A 149 -4.19 17.55 -12.07
CA ALA A 149 -4.68 16.38 -12.82
C ALA A 149 -5.82 15.65 -12.12
N THR A 150 -5.95 15.79 -10.81
CA THR A 150 -7.02 15.16 -10.01
C THR A 150 -8.20 16.11 -9.73
N GLY A 151 -8.19 17.32 -10.30
CA GLY A 151 -9.34 18.23 -10.31
C GLY A 151 -9.27 19.38 -9.31
N TRP A 152 -8.11 19.63 -8.72
CA TRP A 152 -7.88 20.84 -7.90
C TRP A 152 -7.65 22.03 -8.83
N SER A 153 -8.37 23.12 -8.63
CA SER A 153 -8.32 24.30 -9.52
C SER A 153 -7.82 25.57 -8.83
N ASP A 154 -7.94 25.69 -7.53
CA ASP A 154 -7.46 26.83 -6.77
C ASP A 154 -5.98 26.69 -6.44
N ASN A 155 -5.17 27.68 -6.87
CA ASN A 155 -3.73 27.65 -6.63
C ASN A 155 -3.36 27.82 -5.15
N GLY A 156 -4.18 28.52 -4.36
CA GLY A 156 -3.98 28.67 -2.92
C GLY A 156 -4.17 27.33 -2.19
N ASP A 157 -5.24 26.60 -2.52
CA ASP A 157 -5.50 25.26 -1.98
C ASP A 157 -4.43 24.27 -2.39
N ILE A 158 -3.95 24.33 -3.64
CA ILE A 158 -2.84 23.51 -4.15
C ILE A 158 -1.58 23.80 -3.35
N GLY A 159 -1.19 25.07 -3.18
CA GLY A 159 -0.02 25.46 -2.41
C GLY A 159 -0.08 24.97 -0.97
N ALA A 160 -1.19 25.24 -0.29
CA ALA A 160 -1.40 24.79 1.10
C ALA A 160 -1.30 23.25 1.24
N ARG A 161 -1.85 22.50 0.28
CA ARG A 161 -1.78 21.04 0.30
C ARG A 161 -0.37 20.51 0.00
N VAL A 162 0.35 21.12 -0.92
CA VAL A 162 1.76 20.80 -1.19
C VAL A 162 2.61 21.03 0.06
N ASP A 163 2.47 22.17 0.73
CA ASP A 163 3.21 22.48 1.96
C ASP A 163 2.86 21.50 3.09
N GLU A 164 1.59 21.11 3.21
CA GLU A 164 1.14 20.12 4.19
C GLU A 164 1.83 18.78 4.00
N VAL A 165 1.83 18.24 2.76
CA VAL A 165 2.42 16.92 2.50
C VAL A 165 3.95 16.96 2.55
N LEU A 166 4.59 18.06 2.13
CA LEU A 166 6.05 18.21 2.24
C LEU A 166 6.50 18.19 3.71
N ARG A 167 5.80 18.89 4.59
CA ARG A 167 6.06 18.82 6.05
C ARG A 167 5.83 17.42 6.60
N GLN A 168 4.77 16.73 6.16
CA GLN A 168 4.46 15.37 6.62
C GLN A 168 5.56 14.37 6.26
N VAL A 169 6.25 14.56 5.14
CA VAL A 169 7.34 13.67 4.72
C VAL A 169 8.74 14.21 5.05
N GLY A 170 8.86 15.40 5.66
CA GLY A 170 10.15 16.03 6.03
C GLY A 170 10.92 16.58 4.83
N LEU A 171 10.22 17.21 3.87
CA LEU A 171 10.77 17.86 2.68
C LEU A 171 10.37 19.34 2.57
N GLU A 172 9.97 19.98 3.66
CA GLU A 172 9.43 21.36 3.69
C GLU A 172 10.38 22.42 3.10
N ASN A 173 11.70 22.16 3.13
CA ASN A 173 12.70 23.07 2.61
C ASN A 173 13.22 22.68 1.20
N GLN A 174 12.62 21.67 0.58
CA GLN A 174 13.11 21.11 -0.69
C GLN A 174 12.23 21.46 -1.90
N GLN A 175 11.18 22.26 -1.73
CA GLN A 175 10.16 22.52 -2.75
C GLN A 175 10.70 23.10 -4.07
N HIS A 176 11.82 23.83 -4.01
CA HIS A 176 12.45 24.46 -5.21
C HIS A 176 13.46 23.58 -5.92
N LYS A 177 13.93 22.49 -5.27
CA LYS A 177 14.89 21.56 -5.84
C LYS A 177 14.28 20.71 -6.95
N PHE A 178 15.11 20.35 -7.91
CA PHE A 178 14.77 19.34 -8.91
C PHE A 178 15.06 17.92 -8.37
N PRO A 179 14.41 16.88 -8.91
CA PRO A 179 14.62 15.50 -8.44
C PRO A 179 16.08 15.04 -8.48
N PHE A 180 16.88 15.50 -9.44
CA PHE A 180 18.32 15.14 -9.53
C PHE A 180 19.19 15.81 -8.45
N GLU A 181 18.67 16.79 -7.71
CA GLU A 181 19.34 17.43 -6.57
C GLU A 181 18.98 16.76 -5.23
N LEU A 182 18.07 15.77 -5.25
CA LEU A 182 17.62 15.03 -4.08
C LEU A 182 18.45 13.75 -3.92
N SER A 183 18.68 13.36 -2.67
CA SER A 183 19.16 12.01 -2.34
C SER A 183 18.10 10.95 -2.67
N GLY A 184 18.49 9.68 -2.77
CA GLY A 184 17.55 8.57 -2.99
C GLY A 184 16.42 8.51 -1.95
N GLY A 185 16.75 8.77 -0.67
CA GLY A 185 15.76 8.83 0.40
C GLY A 185 14.80 10.03 0.27
N GLU A 186 15.31 11.20 -0.14
CA GLU A 186 14.47 12.38 -0.40
C GLU A 186 13.56 12.15 -1.63
N CYS A 187 14.06 11.52 -2.69
CA CYS A 187 13.22 11.10 -3.82
C CYS A 187 12.12 10.14 -3.39
N GLN A 188 12.42 9.18 -2.51
CA GLN A 188 11.42 8.26 -1.98
C GLN A 188 10.38 8.98 -1.14
N ARG A 189 10.78 9.96 -0.31
CA ARG A 189 9.86 10.82 0.44
C ARG A 189 8.97 11.65 -0.50
N LEU A 190 9.51 12.14 -1.62
CA LEU A 190 8.71 12.83 -2.66
C LEU A 190 7.65 11.90 -3.27
N MET A 191 7.98 10.63 -3.54
CA MET A 191 7.01 9.64 -4.01
C MET A 191 5.90 9.39 -2.98
N ILE A 192 6.25 9.32 -1.70
CA ILE A 192 5.28 9.18 -0.61
C ILE A 192 4.41 10.46 -0.51
N ALA A 193 4.99 11.66 -0.63
CA ALA A 193 4.24 12.91 -0.67
C ALA A 193 3.21 12.91 -1.79
N ARG A 194 3.59 12.48 -3.02
CA ARG A 194 2.66 12.32 -4.14
C ARG A 194 1.50 11.38 -3.81
N ALA A 195 1.81 10.25 -3.16
CA ALA A 195 0.80 9.28 -2.76
C ALA A 195 -0.21 9.87 -1.76
N LEU A 196 0.20 10.82 -0.92
CA LEU A 196 -0.63 11.45 0.12
C LEU A 196 -1.52 12.60 -0.38
N LEU A 197 -1.27 13.17 -1.57
CA LEU A 197 -1.89 14.41 -2.03
C LEU A 197 -3.43 14.41 -1.94
N ASN A 198 -4.09 13.36 -2.38
CA ASN A 198 -5.55 13.26 -2.40
C ASN A 198 -6.15 12.72 -1.09
N ARG A 199 -5.43 12.76 0.03
CA ARG A 199 -5.86 12.21 1.32
C ARG A 199 -6.39 10.78 1.17
N PRO A 200 -5.55 9.84 0.70
CA PRO A 200 -5.98 8.50 0.35
C PRO A 200 -6.44 7.73 1.60
N LYS A 201 -7.42 6.83 1.42
CA LYS A 201 -7.82 5.86 2.45
C LYS A 201 -6.78 4.75 2.64
N ILE A 202 -5.97 4.48 1.61
CA ILE A 202 -4.95 3.44 1.59
C ILE A 202 -3.75 3.85 0.74
N ILE A 203 -2.56 3.43 1.18
CA ILE A 203 -1.33 3.45 0.38
C ILE A 203 -0.95 2.02 0.03
N LEU A 204 -0.66 1.81 -1.25
CA LEU A 204 -0.08 0.58 -1.78
C LEU A 204 1.39 0.86 -2.12
N ALA A 205 2.31 0.19 -1.43
CA ALA A 205 3.75 0.38 -1.63
C ALA A 205 4.38 -0.94 -2.12
N ASP A 206 5.05 -0.89 -3.26
CA ASP A 206 5.75 -2.04 -3.83
C ASP A 206 7.26 -1.83 -3.68
N GLU A 207 7.90 -2.57 -2.78
CA GLU A 207 9.33 -2.52 -2.43
C GLU A 207 9.86 -1.08 -2.18
N PRO A 208 9.22 -0.27 -1.32
CA PRO A 208 9.54 1.16 -1.20
C PRO A 208 10.91 1.46 -0.58
N THR A 209 11.61 0.43 -0.10
CA THR A 209 12.93 0.56 0.54
C THR A 209 14.03 -0.23 -0.17
N GLY A 210 13.70 -0.89 -1.29
CA GLY A 210 14.60 -1.86 -1.94
C GLY A 210 15.93 -1.30 -2.46
N ASN A 211 15.98 0.01 -2.77
CA ASN A 211 17.15 0.69 -3.32
C ASN A 211 17.79 1.68 -2.33
N LEU A 212 17.46 1.57 -1.03
CA LEU A 212 17.94 2.49 0.00
C LEU A 212 18.92 1.80 0.95
N ASP A 213 19.83 2.58 1.50
CA ASP A 213 20.67 2.12 2.60
C ASP A 213 19.81 1.80 3.85
N PRO A 214 20.31 0.96 4.79
CA PRO A 214 19.53 0.51 5.93
C PRO A 214 18.97 1.64 6.81
N ILE A 215 19.73 2.71 7.03
CA ILE A 215 19.32 3.84 7.88
C ILE A 215 18.18 4.61 7.19
N THR A 216 18.33 4.89 5.91
CA THR A 216 17.31 5.56 5.12
C THR A 216 16.06 4.68 4.99
N ALA A 217 16.22 3.37 4.74
CA ALA A 217 15.12 2.42 4.68
C ALA A 217 14.29 2.40 5.98
N GLU A 218 14.96 2.36 7.14
CA GLU A 218 14.31 2.44 8.44
C GLU A 218 13.51 3.74 8.60
N SER A 219 14.06 4.87 8.17
CA SER A 219 13.38 6.17 8.22
C SER A 219 12.11 6.20 7.37
N ILE A 220 12.10 5.51 6.22
CA ILE A 220 10.91 5.38 5.36
C ILE A 220 9.85 4.47 6.01
N ILE A 221 10.25 3.37 6.66
CA ILE A 221 9.30 2.52 7.40
C ILE A 221 8.64 3.31 8.54
N LYS A 222 9.43 4.06 9.33
CA LYS A 222 8.90 4.96 10.38
C LYS A 222 7.88 5.95 9.82
N LEU A 223 8.15 6.51 8.63
CA LEU A 223 7.23 7.41 7.96
C LEU A 223 5.90 6.72 7.61
N PHE A 224 5.93 5.49 7.07
CA PHE A 224 4.69 4.74 6.81
C PHE A 224 3.92 4.42 8.08
N HIS A 225 4.62 4.07 9.19
CA HIS A 225 3.98 3.88 10.48
C HIS A 225 3.33 5.17 10.98
N SER A 226 4.00 6.31 10.87
CA SER A 226 3.43 7.62 11.21
C SER A 226 2.19 7.94 10.36
N ILE A 227 2.21 7.67 9.05
CA ILE A 227 1.06 7.85 8.16
C ILE A 227 -0.11 6.97 8.61
N ALA A 228 0.14 5.72 8.98
CA ALA A 228 -0.91 4.82 9.43
C ALA A 228 -1.60 5.33 10.72
N THR A 229 -0.89 5.98 11.63
CA THR A 229 -1.51 6.56 12.84
C THR A 229 -2.53 7.65 12.53
N THR A 230 -2.45 8.28 11.34
CA THR A 230 -3.44 9.29 10.90
C THR A 230 -4.72 8.69 10.32
N GLY A 231 -4.82 7.36 10.26
CA GLY A 231 -5.99 6.63 9.76
C GLY A 231 -5.86 6.10 8.34
N THR A 232 -4.79 6.41 7.61
CA THR A 232 -4.53 5.85 6.28
C THR A 232 -4.05 4.40 6.41
N ALA A 233 -4.69 3.44 5.75
CA ALA A 233 -4.19 2.07 5.69
C ALA A 233 -2.93 1.98 4.82
N VAL A 234 -2.04 1.03 5.11
CA VAL A 234 -0.84 0.79 4.29
C VAL A 234 -0.72 -0.70 3.97
N ILE A 235 -0.61 -1.05 2.70
CA ILE A 235 -0.20 -2.38 2.26
C ILE A 235 1.17 -2.23 1.60
N MET A 236 2.17 -2.94 2.11
CA MET A 236 3.54 -2.84 1.65
C MET A 236 4.10 -4.20 1.26
N ALA A 237 4.45 -4.39 -0.01
CA ALA A 237 5.24 -5.51 -0.43
C ALA A 237 6.72 -5.25 -0.11
N THR A 238 7.37 -6.20 0.54
CA THR A 238 8.80 -6.11 0.86
C THR A 238 9.41 -7.49 1.04
N HIS A 239 10.71 -7.58 0.82
CA HIS A 239 11.52 -8.76 1.12
C HIS A 239 12.50 -8.52 2.29
N ASN A 240 12.49 -7.33 2.90
CA ASN A 240 13.37 -6.99 4.00
C ASN A 240 12.78 -7.44 5.35
N THR A 241 13.13 -8.67 5.76
CA THR A 241 12.63 -9.28 7.01
C THR A 241 13.13 -8.55 8.25
N THR A 242 14.36 -8.02 8.25
CA THR A 242 14.93 -7.28 9.37
C THR A 242 14.11 -6.04 9.72
N LEU A 243 13.61 -5.32 8.71
CA LEU A 243 12.75 -4.17 8.94
C LEU A 243 11.37 -4.58 9.48
N ILE A 244 10.83 -5.73 9.06
CA ILE A 244 9.56 -6.26 9.57
C ILE A 244 9.68 -6.66 11.04
N GLU A 245 10.78 -7.30 11.42
CA GLU A 245 11.07 -7.67 12.81
C GLU A 245 11.21 -6.43 13.70
N SER A 246 11.87 -5.39 13.22
CA SER A 246 12.05 -4.12 13.94
C SER A 246 10.76 -3.29 14.04
N TYR A 247 9.88 -3.42 13.08
CA TYR A 247 8.61 -2.68 12.96
C TYR A 247 7.46 -3.66 12.70
N PRO A 248 7.08 -4.48 13.69
CA PRO A 248 6.11 -5.55 13.50
C PRO A 248 4.74 -5.00 13.12
N ALA A 249 4.12 -5.65 12.15
CA ALA A 249 2.76 -5.40 11.71
C ALA A 249 2.18 -6.71 11.15
N ARG A 250 0.88 -6.71 10.90
CA ARG A 250 0.19 -7.83 10.29
C ARG A 250 0.87 -8.25 8.99
N THR A 251 1.20 -9.52 8.83
CA THR A 251 2.01 -10.01 7.71
C THR A 251 1.32 -11.14 6.95
N MET A 252 1.34 -11.03 5.61
CA MET A 252 0.79 -12.02 4.69
C MET A 252 1.92 -12.65 3.89
N LEU A 253 2.10 -13.96 4.01
CA LEU A 253 3.08 -14.75 3.27
C LEU A 253 2.51 -15.24 1.95
N PHE A 254 3.21 -14.93 0.86
CA PHE A 254 2.92 -15.36 -0.51
C PHE A 254 3.80 -16.54 -0.89
N SER A 255 3.21 -17.70 -1.10
CA SER A 255 3.94 -18.92 -1.48
C SER A 255 3.08 -19.82 -2.36
N LYS A 256 3.63 -20.26 -3.50
CA LYS A 256 3.00 -21.23 -4.42
C LYS A 256 1.57 -20.88 -4.83
N GLY A 257 1.29 -19.59 -5.06
CA GLY A 257 -0.03 -19.11 -5.47
C GLY A 257 -1.02 -18.93 -4.31
N GLU A 258 -0.65 -19.27 -3.08
CA GLU A 258 -1.45 -19.07 -1.87
C GLU A 258 -0.99 -17.84 -1.09
N VAL A 259 -1.93 -17.26 -0.31
CA VAL A 259 -1.66 -16.15 0.60
C VAL A 259 -2.16 -16.54 1.98
N LYS A 260 -1.25 -16.56 2.95
CA LYS A 260 -1.55 -16.92 4.35
C LYS A 260 -1.07 -15.85 5.30
N GLU A 261 -1.85 -15.58 6.33
CA GLU A 261 -1.41 -14.73 7.43
C GLU A 261 -0.39 -15.50 8.27
N VAL A 262 0.71 -14.83 8.64
CA VAL A 262 1.77 -15.39 9.47
C VAL A 262 2.04 -14.47 10.65
N GLU A 263 2.28 -15.07 11.79
CA GLU A 263 2.82 -14.39 12.97
C GLU A 263 4.31 -14.69 13.03
N PHE A 264 5.11 -13.71 13.39
CA PHE A 264 6.52 -13.93 13.73
C PHE A 264 6.52 -14.28 15.22
N ASP A 265 6.87 -15.52 15.54
CA ASP A 265 7.10 -15.94 16.93
C ASP A 265 8.30 -15.15 17.49
N ASP A 266 8.13 -14.53 18.66
CA ASP A 266 9.16 -13.83 19.43
C ASP A 266 10.26 -14.79 19.95
#